data_cfb7831c0044f54cd76d4da7fa52f180
#
_entry.id   cfb7831c0044f54cd76d4da7fa52f180
#
_cell.length_a   1.000
_cell.length_b   1.000
_cell.length_c   1.000
_cell.angle_alpha   90.00
_cell.angle_beta   90.00
_cell.angle_gamma   90.00
#
_symmetry.space_group_name_H-M   'P 1'
#
loop_
_entity.id
_entity.type
_entity.pdbx_description
1 polymer ?
#
loop_
_entity_poly.entity_id
_entity_poly.type
_entity_poly.pdbx_seq_one_letter_code
_entity_poly.pdbx_strand_id
1 'polypeptide(L)'
;MIDGISVLPHSMLIPFKAKAWLDLSERDRRGEHVDSRDLKKHRNDIIRMASELLLERCELPDEVRNDMRIFIDAMNVTDQEIKNLKLYGVKAGDIRRLLVDTYL
;
A
#
# COMPACT_ATOMS: atom_id res chain seq x y z
N MET A 1 -7.37 16.89 -22.57
CA MET A 1 -7.52 16.58 -22.46
C MET A 1 -7.79 16.22 -22.16
N ILE A 2 -7.48 16.04 -22.09
CA ILE A 2 -7.67 15.63 -21.90
C ILE A 2 -8.11 15.32 -21.39
N ASP A 3 -8.17 15.61 -21.54
CA ASP A 3 -8.80 15.36 -21.12
C ASP A 3 -9.31 14.74 -20.33
N GLY A 4 -9.80 15.21 -20.41
CA GLY A 4 -10.70 14.54 -19.53
C GLY A 4 -10.18 13.26 -18.90
N ILE A 5 -8.96 12.99 -19.04
CA ILE A 5 -8.33 11.87 -18.37
C ILE A 5 -8.01 12.32 -16.96
N SER A 6 -8.88 11.89 -16.02
CA SER A 6 -8.56 12.06 -14.63
C SER A 6 -7.40 11.16 -14.30
N VAL A 7 -6.22 11.73 -14.19
CA VAL A 7 -5.09 11.02 -13.59
C VAL A 7 -5.41 10.92 -12.12
N LEU A 8 -5.61 9.70 -11.64
CA LEU A 8 -5.82 9.48 -10.20
C LEU A 8 -4.59 9.97 -9.45
N PRO A 9 -4.76 10.78 -8.41
CA PRO A 9 -3.63 11.14 -7.56
C PRO A 9 -2.95 9.89 -7.01
N HIS A 10 -1.65 9.94 -6.84
CA HIS A 10 -0.91 8.79 -6.28
C HIS A 10 -1.47 8.34 -4.94
N SER A 11 -1.96 9.29 -4.13
CA SER A 11 -2.59 8.97 -2.86
C SER A 11 -3.83 8.07 -3.00
N MET A 12 -4.49 8.11 -4.16
CA MET A 12 -5.64 7.24 -4.44
C MET A 12 -5.22 5.87 -4.95
N LEU A 13 -4.05 5.76 -5.55
CA LEU A 13 -3.54 4.48 -6.06
C LEU A 13 -3.18 3.51 -4.94
N ILE A 14 -2.68 4.02 -3.82
CA ILE A 14 -2.29 3.17 -2.69
C ILE A 14 -3.47 2.36 -2.16
N PRO A 15 -4.66 2.94 -1.90
CA PRO A 15 -5.81 2.15 -1.46
C PRO A 15 -6.21 1.05 -2.47
N PHE A 16 -6.15 1.32 -3.76
CA PHE A 16 -6.45 0.30 -4.77
C PHE A 16 -5.46 -0.86 -4.72
N LYS A 17 -4.18 -0.56 -4.59
CA LYS A 17 -3.15 -1.60 -4.47
C LYS A 17 -3.27 -2.38 -3.17
N ALA A 18 -3.62 -1.70 -2.09
CA ALA A 18 -3.87 -2.35 -0.80
C ALA A 18 -5.03 -3.33 -0.90
N LYS A 19 -6.12 -2.94 -1.56
CA LYS A 19 -7.25 -3.83 -1.76
C LYS A 19 -6.88 -5.04 -2.60
N ALA A 20 -6.12 -4.85 -3.66
CA ALA A 20 -5.64 -5.96 -4.49
C ALA A 20 -4.80 -6.93 -3.66
N TRP A 21 -3.93 -6.42 -2.80
CA TRP A 21 -3.12 -7.24 -1.91
C TRP A 21 -3.98 -8.03 -0.93
N LEU A 22 -5.01 -7.40 -0.36
CA LEU A 22 -5.93 -8.06 0.57
C LEU A 22 -6.71 -9.17 -0.12
N ASP A 23 -7.20 -8.91 -1.34
CA ASP A 23 -7.94 -9.92 -2.10
C ASP A 23 -7.06 -11.13 -2.42
N LEU A 24 -5.84 -10.90 -2.86
CA LEU A 24 -4.88 -11.97 -3.15
C LEU A 24 -4.49 -12.74 -1.90
N SER A 25 -4.28 -12.04 -0.79
CA SER A 25 -3.95 -12.68 0.49
C SER A 25 -5.08 -13.59 0.95
N GLU A 26 -6.33 -13.16 0.78
CA GLU A 26 -7.47 -13.97 1.17
C GLU A 26 -7.62 -15.21 0.29
N ARG A 27 -7.40 -15.07 -1.01
CA ARG A 27 -7.40 -16.22 -1.93
C ARG A 27 -6.32 -17.23 -1.55
N ASP A 28 -5.15 -16.74 -1.20
CA ASP A 28 -4.05 -17.60 -0.76
C ASP A 28 -4.43 -18.38 0.50
N ARG A 29 -5.08 -17.73 1.46
CA ARG A 29 -5.56 -18.38 2.69
C ARG A 29 -6.62 -19.44 2.41
N ARG A 30 -7.44 -19.25 1.37
CA ARG A 30 -8.47 -20.22 0.98
C ARG A 30 -7.90 -21.43 0.24
N GLY A 31 -6.60 -21.43 -0.02
CA GLY A 31 -5.94 -22.50 -0.74
C GLY A 31 -5.98 -22.35 -2.25
N GLU A 32 -6.41 -21.17 -2.76
CA GLU A 32 -6.34 -20.88 -4.18
C GLU A 32 -4.89 -20.65 -4.59
N HIS A 33 -4.58 -20.97 -5.83
CA HIS A 33 -3.23 -20.79 -6.34
C HIS A 33 -2.96 -19.31 -6.60
N VAL A 34 -2.18 -18.69 -5.73
CA VAL A 34 -1.76 -17.29 -5.84
C VAL A 34 -0.25 -17.22 -5.88
N ASP A 35 0.29 -16.47 -6.83
CA ASP A 35 1.72 -16.26 -6.92
C ASP A 35 2.17 -15.32 -5.80
N SER A 36 3.04 -15.82 -4.91
CA SER A 36 3.56 -15.03 -3.81
C SER A 36 4.33 -13.79 -4.28
N ARG A 37 4.85 -13.82 -5.51
CA ARG A 37 5.53 -12.67 -6.09
C ARG A 37 4.57 -11.52 -6.37
N ASP A 38 3.33 -11.80 -6.72
CA ASP A 38 2.31 -10.78 -6.92
C ASP A 38 1.94 -10.09 -5.62
N LEU A 39 1.79 -10.86 -4.54
CA LEU A 39 1.57 -10.30 -3.21
C LEU A 39 2.69 -9.36 -2.81
N LYS A 40 3.92 -9.82 -2.96
CA LYS A 40 5.10 -9.04 -2.61
C LYS A 40 5.22 -7.78 -3.46
N LYS A 41 4.91 -7.89 -4.74
CA LYS A 41 4.97 -6.76 -5.66
C LYS A 41 4.00 -5.64 -5.25
N HIS A 42 2.75 -5.98 -4.98
CA HIS A 42 1.76 -4.98 -4.57
C HIS A 42 2.18 -4.28 -3.28
N ARG A 43 2.65 -5.03 -2.30
CA ARG A 43 3.13 -4.46 -1.05
C ARG A 43 4.35 -3.56 -1.26
N ASN A 44 5.31 -3.99 -2.05
CA ASN A 44 6.51 -3.21 -2.34
C ASN A 44 6.20 -1.92 -3.10
N ASP A 45 5.26 -1.97 -4.03
CA ASP A 45 4.80 -0.78 -4.75
C ASP A 45 4.23 0.25 -3.79
N ILE A 46 3.42 -0.18 -2.83
CA ILE A 46 2.85 0.71 -1.82
C ILE A 46 3.95 1.34 -0.96
N ILE A 47 4.92 0.54 -0.54
CA ILE A 47 6.04 1.02 0.26
C ILE A 47 6.84 2.09 -0.49
N ARG A 48 7.14 1.83 -1.77
CA ARG A 48 7.86 2.79 -2.61
C ARG A 48 7.07 4.07 -2.80
N MET A 49 5.79 3.96 -3.11
CA MET A 49 4.94 5.13 -3.29
C MET A 49 4.87 5.97 -2.02
N ALA A 50 4.72 5.32 -0.87
CA ALA A 50 4.67 6.02 0.41
C ALA A 50 5.98 6.73 0.73
N SER A 51 7.12 6.15 0.35
CA SER A 51 8.44 6.73 0.65
C SER A 51 8.86 7.83 -0.32
N GLU A 52 8.42 7.76 -1.57
CA GLU A 52 8.87 8.68 -2.63
C GLU A 52 7.94 9.86 -2.83
N LEU A 53 6.69 9.76 -2.42
CA LEU A 53 5.68 10.76 -2.69
C LEU A 53 5.34 11.55 -1.43
N LEU A 54 5.11 12.84 -1.61
CA LEU A 54 4.50 13.66 -0.58
C LEU A 54 3.01 13.34 -0.59
N LEU A 55 2.59 12.51 0.35
CA LEU A 55 1.19 12.12 0.45
C LEU A 55 0.43 13.16 1.26
N GLU A 56 -0.59 13.74 0.65
CA GLU A 56 -1.51 14.61 1.36
C GLU A 56 -2.57 13.75 2.03
N ARG A 57 -3.09 14.25 3.16
CA ARG A 57 -4.14 13.53 3.86
C ARG A 57 -5.32 13.29 2.91
N CYS A 58 -5.73 12.05 2.82
CA CYS A 58 -6.80 11.62 1.93
C CYS A 58 -7.95 11.07 2.76
N GLU A 59 -9.13 11.67 2.60
CA GLU A 59 -10.33 11.14 3.24
C GLU A 59 -10.90 10.02 2.39
N LEU A 60 -11.07 8.87 3.01
CA LEU A 60 -11.58 7.68 2.36
C LEU A 60 -12.96 7.34 2.88
N PRO A 61 -13.84 6.74 2.04
CA PRO A 61 -15.06 6.12 2.54
C PRO A 61 -14.74 5.09 3.62
N ASP A 62 -15.66 4.86 4.53
CA ASP A 62 -15.44 3.98 5.68
C ASP A 62 -14.96 2.59 5.27
N GLU A 63 -15.55 2.03 4.20
CA GLU A 63 -15.15 0.70 3.71
C GLU A 63 -13.69 0.68 3.27
N VAL A 64 -13.27 1.69 2.51
CA VAL A 64 -11.90 1.77 2.01
C VAL A 64 -10.94 2.05 3.15
N ARG A 65 -11.32 2.90 4.09
CA ARG A 65 -10.53 3.18 5.29
C ARG A 65 -10.31 1.91 6.10
N ASN A 66 -11.34 1.10 6.25
CA ASN A 66 -11.23 -0.18 6.96
C ASN A 66 -10.27 -1.13 6.24
N ASP A 67 -10.32 -1.19 4.92
CA ASP A 67 -9.38 -1.98 4.12
C ASP A 67 -7.96 -1.51 4.33
N MET A 68 -7.73 -0.21 4.36
CA MET A 68 -6.41 0.35 4.62
C MET A 68 -5.90 -0.02 6.01
N ARG A 69 -6.77 0.00 7.02
CA ARG A 69 -6.40 -0.39 8.38
C ARG A 69 -5.97 -1.85 8.43
N ILE A 70 -6.73 -2.72 7.78
CA ILE A 70 -6.41 -4.15 7.72
C ILE A 70 -5.06 -4.35 7.00
N PHE A 71 -4.86 -3.67 5.89
CA PHE A 71 -3.61 -3.76 5.14
C PHE A 71 -2.41 -3.30 5.98
N ILE A 72 -2.52 -2.16 6.64
CA ILE A 72 -1.44 -1.59 7.45
C ILE A 72 -1.05 -2.57 8.58
N ASP A 73 -2.05 -3.19 9.20
CA ASP A 73 -1.77 -4.16 10.27
C ASP A 73 -1.17 -5.46 9.73
N ALA A 74 -1.51 -5.84 8.51
CA ALA A 74 -1.09 -7.11 7.93
C ALA A 74 0.23 -7.04 7.16
N MET A 75 0.66 -5.85 6.74
CA MET A 75 1.81 -5.73 5.82
C MET A 75 3.14 -6.14 6.42
N ASN A 76 3.32 -6.06 7.73
CA ASN A 76 4.51 -6.55 8.46
C ASN A 76 5.84 -6.24 7.77
N VAL A 77 6.01 -5.02 7.30
CA VAL A 77 7.25 -4.63 6.64
C VAL A 77 8.39 -4.50 7.66
N THR A 78 9.58 -4.92 7.28
CA THR A 78 10.78 -4.85 8.12
C THR A 78 11.78 -3.84 7.55
N ASP A 79 12.69 -3.36 8.41
CA ASP A 79 13.76 -2.45 7.99
C ASP A 79 14.64 -3.09 6.93
N GLN A 80 14.84 -4.41 7.02
CA GLN A 80 15.63 -5.15 6.03
C GLN A 80 14.96 -5.12 4.66
N GLU A 81 13.64 -5.26 4.61
CA GLU A 81 12.89 -5.20 3.36
C GLU A 81 13.01 -3.81 2.73
N ILE A 82 12.97 -2.77 3.55
CA ILE A 82 13.13 -1.40 3.07
C ILE A 82 14.53 -1.19 2.48
N LYS A 83 15.57 -1.72 3.11
CA LYS A 83 16.92 -1.67 2.57
C LYS A 83 17.02 -2.41 1.24
N ASN A 84 16.37 -3.55 1.12
CA ASN A 84 16.34 -4.34 -0.10
C ASN A 84 15.69 -3.59 -1.26
N LEU A 85 14.78 -2.68 -0.96
CA LEU A 85 14.17 -1.80 -1.96
C LEU A 85 15.01 -0.55 -2.25
N LYS A 86 16.17 -0.44 -1.62
CA LYS A 86 17.09 0.70 -1.77
C LYS A 86 16.48 2.03 -1.32
N LEU A 87 15.62 1.98 -0.32
CA LEU A 87 15.00 3.17 0.28
C LEU A 87 15.81 3.58 1.50
N TYR A 88 16.85 4.33 1.29
CA TYR A 88 17.77 4.75 2.36
C TYR A 88 17.18 5.91 3.14
N GLY A 89 17.43 5.91 4.45
CA GLY A 89 16.94 6.95 5.34
C GLY A 89 15.50 6.79 5.79
N VAL A 90 14.86 5.70 5.43
CA VAL A 90 13.48 5.39 5.80
C VAL A 90 13.45 4.10 6.58
N LYS A 91 12.61 4.03 7.60
CA LYS A 91 12.42 2.82 8.41
C LYS A 91 11.01 2.28 8.24
N ALA A 92 10.81 1.01 8.59
CA ALA A 92 9.50 0.35 8.52
C ALA A 92 8.44 1.12 9.32
N GLY A 93 8.80 1.57 10.52
CA GLY A 93 7.88 2.35 11.36
C GLY A 93 7.47 3.68 10.71
N ASP A 94 8.37 4.29 9.95
CA ASP A 94 8.08 5.55 9.25
C ASP A 94 7.03 5.34 8.16
N ILE A 95 7.14 4.24 7.40
CA ILE A 95 6.19 3.90 6.34
C ILE A 95 4.80 3.66 6.95
N ARG A 96 4.75 2.87 8.02
CA ARG A 96 3.48 2.59 8.70
C ARG A 96 2.83 3.88 9.21
N ARG A 97 3.61 4.73 9.86
CA ARG A 97 3.12 6.00 10.40
C ARG A 97 2.61 6.92 9.29
N LEU A 98 3.33 6.99 8.19
CA LEU A 98 2.95 7.80 7.04
C LEU A 98 1.60 7.34 6.49
N LEU A 99 1.40 6.04 6.34
CA LEU A 99 0.13 5.49 5.85
C LEU A 99 -1.02 5.77 6.82
N VAL A 100 -0.78 5.62 8.12
CA VAL A 100 -1.77 5.94 9.15
C VAL A 100 -2.15 7.42 9.09
N ASP A 101 -1.17 8.30 9.03
CA ASP A 101 -1.40 9.74 9.01
C ASP A 101 -2.10 10.20 7.73
N THR A 102 -1.89 9.49 6.63
CA THR A 102 -2.47 9.85 5.34
C THR A 102 -3.92 9.35 5.22
N TYR A 103 -4.21 8.14 5.66
CA TYR A 103 -5.48 7.46 5.36
C TYR A 103 -6.37 7.18 6.56
N LEU A 104 -5.85 7.22 7.75
CA LEU A 104 -6.61 6.94 8.97
C LEU A 104 -6.70 8.18 9.85
#